data_c58427ff82152d8a434ded2a3939d8e4
#
_entry.id   c58427ff82152d8a434ded2a3939d8e4
#
_cell.length_a   1.000
_cell.length_b   1.000
_cell.length_c   1.000
_cell.angle_alpha   90.00
_cell.angle_beta   90.00
_cell.angle_gamma   90.00
#
_symmetry.space_group_name_H-M   'P 1'
#
loop_
_entity.id
_entity.type
_entity.pdbx_description
1 polymer ?
#
loop_
_entity_poly.entity_id
_entity_poly.type
_entity_poly.pdbx_seq_one_letter_code
_entity_poly.pdbx_strand_id
1 'polypeptide(L)'
;CYEGLDEAKALYEWKYGKQLLYTQLLRDKLDDIISRKNGFASAMEKLHQYDDIFFSWPFLEPRPLLKALQEKDGAVLLIDEVDKSDDEFEAFLLEILSEYQVSVPEIGTVKAVTKPLVFLTSNNTRELSEALKRRCLHLFIPFPEAALEREIVCRRVPGISARLARQIVKFIQDVRELELKKVPSISETIDWARVLMILHAEVLDPVLVRETLNTFIKFEDDVGIVTEKLHQLTALAVRP
;
A
#
# COMPACT_ATOMS: atom_id res chain seq x y z
N CYS A 1 -2.12 -2.06 0.62
CA CYS A 1 -3.15 -3.10 0.33
C CYS A 1 -2.70 -3.99 -0.82
N TYR A 2 -3.31 -5.14 -1.01
CA TYR A 2 -3.10 -6.08 -2.11
C TYR A 2 -4.40 -6.84 -2.37
N GLU A 3 -4.56 -7.36 -3.57
CA GLU A 3 -5.73 -8.15 -3.97
C GLU A 3 -5.87 -9.42 -3.10
N GLY A 4 -7.07 -9.69 -2.59
CA GLY A 4 -7.34 -10.81 -1.68
C GLY A 4 -6.94 -10.56 -0.22
N LEU A 5 -6.77 -9.29 0.17
CA LEU A 5 -6.68 -8.90 1.58
C LEU A 5 -8.09 -8.93 2.17
N ASP A 6 -8.45 -10.02 2.83
CA ASP A 6 -9.72 -10.15 3.54
C ASP A 6 -9.69 -9.51 4.94
N GLU A 7 -10.87 -9.36 5.54
CA GLU A 7 -11.08 -8.79 6.86
C GLU A 7 -10.22 -9.48 7.93
N ALA A 8 -10.25 -10.82 7.98
CA ALA A 8 -9.51 -11.59 8.98
C ALA A 8 -8.00 -11.35 8.85
N LYS A 9 -7.46 -11.41 7.62
CA LYS A 9 -6.04 -11.15 7.36
C LYS A 9 -5.62 -9.71 7.65
N ALA A 10 -6.53 -8.75 7.56
CA ALA A 10 -6.25 -7.36 7.87
C ALA A 10 -6.25 -7.05 9.37
N LEU A 11 -7.05 -7.79 10.16
CA LEU A 11 -7.26 -7.56 11.57
C LEU A 11 -6.28 -8.30 12.47
N TYR A 12 -6.14 -9.61 12.27
CA TYR A 12 -5.40 -10.48 13.19
C TYR A 12 -4.90 -11.75 12.53
N GLU A 13 -4.12 -12.48 13.28
CA GLU A 13 -3.68 -13.83 12.97
C GLU A 13 -3.69 -14.66 14.24
N TRP A 14 -4.20 -15.90 14.15
CA TRP A 14 -4.12 -16.84 15.26
C TRP A 14 -2.70 -17.41 15.40
N LYS A 15 -2.18 -17.40 16.63
CA LYS A 15 -0.88 -18.00 16.96
C LYS A 15 -0.95 -19.53 17.00
N TYR A 16 -1.25 -20.16 15.85
CA TYR A 16 -1.43 -21.60 15.75
C TYR A 16 -0.25 -22.41 16.33
N GLY A 17 0.98 -21.96 16.11
CA GLY A 17 2.16 -22.59 16.71
C GLY A 17 2.12 -22.59 18.23
N LYS A 18 1.63 -21.50 18.83
CA LYS A 18 1.45 -21.40 20.28
C LYS A 18 0.30 -22.31 20.76
N GLN A 19 -0.82 -22.33 20.05
CA GLN A 19 -1.95 -23.25 20.34
C GLN A 19 -1.49 -24.70 20.31
N LEU A 20 -0.74 -25.10 19.26
CA LEU A 20 -0.21 -26.44 19.12
C LEU A 20 0.75 -26.80 20.26
N LEU A 21 1.69 -25.90 20.61
CA LEU A 21 2.60 -26.07 21.73
C LEU A 21 1.85 -26.30 23.06
N TYR A 22 0.85 -25.47 23.33
CA TYR A 22 0.04 -25.60 24.55
C TYR A 22 -0.76 -26.91 24.54
N THR A 23 -1.32 -27.31 23.39
CA THR A 23 -2.01 -28.59 23.25
C THR A 23 -1.07 -29.76 23.57
N GLN A 24 0.18 -29.71 23.07
CA GLN A 24 1.17 -30.77 23.37
C GLN A 24 1.55 -30.80 24.86
N LEU A 25 1.78 -29.64 25.48
CA LEU A 25 2.11 -29.54 26.89
C LEU A 25 0.99 -30.00 27.83
N LEU A 26 -0.26 -29.84 27.38
CA LEU A 26 -1.44 -30.25 28.12
C LEU A 26 -1.91 -31.68 27.83
N ARG A 27 -1.25 -32.37 26.89
CA ARG A 27 -1.67 -33.71 26.42
C ARG A 27 -1.91 -34.67 27.58
N ASP A 28 -0.97 -34.77 28.51
CA ASP A 28 -1.07 -35.69 29.64
C ASP A 28 -2.28 -35.34 30.55
N LYS A 29 -2.56 -34.04 30.69
CA LYS A 29 -3.74 -33.56 31.45
C LYS A 29 -5.04 -33.76 30.69
N LEU A 30 -5.03 -33.67 29.36
CA LEU A 30 -6.19 -33.96 28.52
C LEU A 30 -6.55 -35.46 28.58
N ASP A 31 -5.58 -36.37 28.65
CA ASP A 31 -5.81 -37.78 28.84
C ASP A 31 -6.53 -38.10 30.17
N ASP A 32 -6.20 -37.36 31.25
CA ASP A 32 -6.91 -37.45 32.53
C ASP A 32 -8.36 -36.93 32.45
N ILE A 33 -8.59 -35.87 31.66
CA ILE A 33 -9.93 -35.26 31.45
C ILE A 33 -10.83 -36.13 30.60
N ILE A 34 -10.25 -36.80 29.58
CA ILE A 34 -10.93 -37.70 28.61
C ILE A 34 -11.03 -39.11 29.16
N SER A 35 -10.52 -39.35 30.39
CA SER A 35 -10.48 -40.71 30.95
C SER A 35 -11.77 -41.46 30.77
N ARG A 36 -11.68 -42.74 30.38
CA ARG A 36 -12.67 -43.68 29.85
C ARG A 36 -13.96 -43.87 30.68
N LYS A 37 -14.11 -43.21 31.81
CA LYS A 37 -15.30 -43.34 32.69
C LYS A 37 -16.41 -42.34 32.40
N ASN A 38 -16.15 -41.26 31.71
CA ASN A 38 -17.15 -40.28 31.34
C ASN A 38 -17.43 -40.41 29.85
N GLY A 39 -18.67 -40.72 29.46
CA GLY A 39 -19.04 -40.96 28.06
C GLY A 39 -18.60 -39.84 27.10
N PHE A 40 -18.50 -40.14 25.80
CA PHE A 40 -18.06 -39.26 24.72
C PHE A 40 -18.67 -37.84 24.79
N ALA A 41 -19.98 -37.74 25.15
CA ALA A 41 -20.67 -36.44 25.27
C ALA A 41 -20.04 -35.54 26.37
N SER A 42 -19.70 -36.11 27.56
CA SER A 42 -19.08 -35.37 28.64
C SER A 42 -17.63 -34.96 28.32
N ALA A 43 -16.92 -35.77 27.52
CA ALA A 43 -15.59 -35.41 27.05
C ALA A 43 -15.66 -34.25 26.04
N MET A 44 -16.61 -34.25 25.14
CA MET A 44 -16.86 -33.16 24.18
C MET A 44 -17.25 -31.86 24.88
N GLU A 45 -18.12 -31.90 25.88
CA GLU A 45 -18.53 -30.73 26.65
C GLU A 45 -17.35 -30.08 27.39
N LYS A 46 -16.44 -30.88 27.91
CA LYS A 46 -15.19 -30.40 28.51
C LYS A 46 -14.24 -29.83 27.47
N LEU A 47 -14.10 -30.44 26.30
CA LEU A 47 -13.27 -29.92 25.22
C LEU A 47 -13.76 -28.57 24.73
N HIS A 48 -15.06 -28.36 24.59
CA HIS A 48 -15.61 -27.04 24.22
C HIS A 48 -15.22 -25.93 25.21
N GLN A 49 -15.06 -26.23 26.49
CA GLN A 49 -14.56 -25.25 27.46
C GLN A 49 -13.10 -24.83 27.22
N TYR A 50 -12.32 -25.62 26.48
CA TYR A 50 -10.94 -25.27 26.10
C TYR A 50 -10.87 -24.53 24.76
N ASP A 51 -11.88 -24.63 23.88
CA ASP A 51 -11.96 -23.87 22.63
C ASP A 51 -11.94 -22.37 22.93
N ASP A 52 -12.69 -21.90 23.92
CA ASP A 52 -12.72 -20.51 24.36
C ASP A 52 -11.35 -20.00 24.85
N ILE A 53 -10.50 -20.91 25.34
CA ILE A 53 -9.14 -20.55 25.80
C ILE A 53 -8.22 -20.33 24.62
N PHE A 54 -8.24 -21.22 23.61
CA PHE A 54 -7.34 -21.16 22.46
C PHE A 54 -7.72 -20.06 21.47
N PHE A 55 -8.99 -19.66 21.44
CA PHE A 55 -9.50 -18.55 20.65
C PHE A 55 -9.73 -17.29 21.47
N SER A 56 -8.75 -16.95 22.30
CA SER A 56 -8.75 -15.79 23.18
C SER A 56 -7.58 -14.85 22.89
N TRP A 57 -7.59 -13.65 23.46
CA TRP A 57 -6.57 -12.62 23.28
C TRP A 57 -5.11 -13.10 23.41
N PRO A 58 -4.74 -13.98 24.35
CA PRO A 58 -3.37 -14.49 24.46
C PRO A 58 -2.86 -15.24 23.23
N PHE A 59 -3.76 -15.78 22.42
CA PHE A 59 -3.45 -16.56 21.22
C PHE A 59 -3.70 -15.78 19.92
N LEU A 60 -4.21 -14.57 20.01
CA LEU A 60 -4.40 -13.68 18.89
C LEU A 60 -3.18 -12.77 18.71
N GLU A 61 -2.68 -12.61 17.50
CA GLU A 61 -1.69 -11.61 17.11
C GLU A 61 -2.41 -10.48 16.36
N PRO A 62 -2.64 -9.32 16.99
CA PRO A 62 -3.31 -8.22 16.31
C PRO A 62 -2.42 -7.62 15.23
N ARG A 63 -2.97 -7.37 14.06
CA ARG A 63 -2.33 -6.66 12.96
C ARG A 63 -2.50 -5.14 13.12
N PRO A 64 -1.82 -4.31 12.30
CA PRO A 64 -1.76 -2.87 12.52
C PRO A 64 -3.11 -2.18 12.70
N LEU A 65 -4.15 -2.64 12.00
CA LEU A 65 -5.49 -2.06 12.09
C LEU A 65 -6.12 -2.31 13.47
N LEU A 66 -6.11 -3.55 13.95
CA LEU A 66 -6.62 -3.88 15.28
C LEU A 66 -5.75 -3.26 16.39
N LYS A 67 -4.43 -3.20 16.20
CA LYS A 67 -3.53 -2.50 17.13
C LYS A 67 -3.88 -1.02 17.25
N ALA A 68 -4.18 -0.36 16.14
CA ALA A 68 -4.55 1.06 16.14
C ALA A 68 -5.84 1.33 16.95
N LEU A 69 -6.81 0.41 16.92
CA LEU A 69 -8.03 0.52 17.72
C LEU A 69 -7.77 0.31 19.22
N GLN A 70 -6.78 -0.51 19.57
CA GLN A 70 -6.46 -0.82 20.98
C GLN A 70 -5.54 0.20 21.64
N GLU A 71 -4.93 1.11 20.86
CA GLU A 71 -3.94 2.06 21.35
C GLU A 71 -4.61 3.14 22.22
N LYS A 72 -4.17 3.25 23.50
CA LYS A 72 -4.77 4.13 24.48
C LYS A 72 -4.41 5.60 24.27
N ASP A 73 -3.20 5.84 23.84
CA ASP A 73 -2.68 7.20 23.61
C ASP A 73 -3.02 7.74 22.21
N GLY A 74 -3.82 6.98 21.45
CA GLY A 74 -4.16 7.25 20.06
C GLY A 74 -3.11 6.72 19.10
N ALA A 75 -3.51 6.54 17.86
CA ALA A 75 -2.65 6.02 16.79
C ALA A 75 -2.85 6.80 15.50
N VAL A 76 -1.81 6.81 14.67
CA VAL A 76 -1.91 7.19 13.25
C VAL A 76 -1.85 5.91 12.42
N LEU A 77 -2.92 5.63 11.69
CA LEU A 77 -3.04 4.47 10.83
C LEU A 77 -2.93 4.89 9.37
N LEU A 78 -1.94 4.37 8.66
CA LEU A 78 -1.81 4.53 7.22
C LEU A 78 -2.28 3.25 6.52
N ILE A 79 -3.24 3.39 5.61
CA ILE A 79 -3.71 2.34 4.70
C ILE A 79 -3.31 2.75 3.29
N ASP A 80 -2.20 2.17 2.83
CA ASP A 80 -1.57 2.54 1.57
C ASP A 80 -2.15 1.78 0.39
N GLU A 81 -2.35 2.47 -0.75
CA GLU A 81 -2.86 1.90 -2.00
C GLU A 81 -4.22 1.17 -1.81
N VAL A 82 -5.18 1.83 -1.17
CA VAL A 82 -6.50 1.24 -0.90
C VAL A 82 -7.25 0.84 -2.19
N ASP A 83 -6.94 1.47 -3.31
CA ASP A 83 -7.47 1.15 -4.64
C ASP A 83 -7.01 -0.21 -5.21
N LYS A 84 -6.07 -0.90 -4.54
CA LYS A 84 -5.67 -2.28 -4.85
C LYS A 84 -6.41 -3.34 -4.05
N SER A 85 -7.22 -2.94 -3.08
CA SER A 85 -8.07 -3.87 -2.33
C SER A 85 -9.37 -4.13 -3.10
N ASP A 86 -10.08 -5.18 -2.69
CA ASP A 86 -11.39 -5.52 -3.21
C ASP A 86 -12.52 -4.72 -2.54
N ASP A 87 -13.74 -4.90 -3.05
CA ASP A 87 -14.91 -4.20 -2.53
C ASP A 87 -15.31 -4.69 -1.13
N GLU A 88 -14.97 -5.94 -0.78
CA GLU A 88 -15.23 -6.52 0.55
C GLU A 88 -14.39 -5.80 1.61
N PHE A 89 -13.12 -5.56 1.31
CA PHE A 89 -12.24 -4.81 2.19
C PHE A 89 -12.67 -3.33 2.32
N GLU A 90 -13.16 -2.71 1.23
CA GLU A 90 -13.74 -1.37 1.33
C GLU A 90 -14.97 -1.33 2.24
N ALA A 91 -15.87 -2.32 2.11
CA ALA A 91 -17.06 -2.41 2.98
C ALA A 91 -16.66 -2.56 4.46
N PHE A 92 -15.65 -3.36 4.73
CA PHE A 92 -15.05 -3.52 6.06
C PHE A 92 -14.45 -2.20 6.59
N LEU A 93 -13.72 -1.45 5.77
CA LEU A 93 -13.20 -0.13 6.16
C LEU A 93 -14.33 0.86 6.50
N LEU A 94 -15.50 0.74 5.87
CA LEU A 94 -16.64 1.60 6.18
C LEU A 94 -17.11 1.43 7.62
N GLU A 95 -17.13 0.21 8.17
CA GLU A 95 -17.47 -0.05 9.57
C GLU A 95 -16.46 0.64 10.49
N ILE A 96 -15.17 0.43 10.23
CA ILE A 96 -14.10 1.01 11.04
C ILE A 96 -14.12 2.54 11.04
N LEU A 97 -14.26 3.14 9.87
CA LEU A 97 -14.24 4.60 9.72
C LEU A 97 -15.50 5.28 10.25
N SER A 98 -16.64 4.54 10.34
CA SER A 98 -17.89 5.08 10.86
C SER A 98 -17.99 4.95 12.37
N GLU A 99 -17.72 3.75 12.88
CA GLU A 99 -18.02 3.39 14.27
C GLU A 99 -16.76 3.19 15.12
N TYR A 100 -15.58 3.17 14.48
CA TYR A 100 -14.29 2.90 15.14
C TYR A 100 -14.32 1.60 15.94
N GLN A 101 -14.91 0.58 15.34
CA GLN A 101 -15.01 -0.77 15.92
C GLN A 101 -14.82 -1.82 14.85
N VAL A 102 -14.54 -3.04 15.28
CA VAL A 102 -14.48 -4.23 14.43
C VAL A 102 -15.04 -5.42 15.17
N SER A 103 -15.62 -6.37 14.46
CA SER A 103 -16.11 -7.61 15.01
C SER A 103 -15.10 -8.72 14.74
N VAL A 104 -14.58 -9.32 15.81
CA VAL A 104 -13.72 -10.50 15.75
C VAL A 104 -14.58 -11.70 16.18
N PRO A 105 -14.85 -12.68 15.30
CA PRO A 105 -15.90 -13.71 15.54
C PRO A 105 -15.82 -14.37 16.90
N GLU A 106 -14.62 -14.76 17.34
CA GLU A 106 -14.44 -15.52 18.60
C GLU A 106 -14.26 -14.63 19.83
N ILE A 107 -13.96 -13.35 19.64
CA ILE A 107 -13.66 -12.40 20.75
C ILE A 107 -14.81 -11.41 20.95
N GLY A 108 -15.61 -11.18 19.90
CA GLY A 108 -16.67 -10.18 19.90
C GLY A 108 -16.23 -8.83 19.35
N THR A 109 -17.03 -7.80 19.62
CA THR A 109 -16.79 -6.46 19.06
C THR A 109 -15.69 -5.73 19.84
N VAL A 110 -14.65 -5.32 19.15
CA VAL A 110 -13.56 -4.50 19.65
C VAL A 110 -13.77 -3.06 19.26
N LYS A 111 -14.01 -2.19 20.23
CA LYS A 111 -14.16 -0.75 20.02
C LYS A 111 -12.84 -0.03 20.23
N ALA A 112 -12.61 1.04 19.50
CA ALA A 112 -11.45 1.88 19.71
C ALA A 112 -11.44 2.47 21.12
N VAL A 113 -10.32 2.34 21.81
CA VAL A 113 -10.09 3.00 23.10
C VAL A 113 -9.95 4.49 22.89
N THR A 114 -9.14 4.89 21.91
CA THR A 114 -9.01 6.25 21.40
C THR A 114 -9.15 6.19 19.88
N LYS A 115 -9.91 7.11 19.29
CA LYS A 115 -10.13 7.15 17.84
C LYS A 115 -8.81 7.38 17.11
N PRO A 116 -8.35 6.47 16.26
CA PRO A 116 -7.13 6.67 15.49
C PRO A 116 -7.33 7.74 14.40
N LEU A 117 -6.26 8.45 14.08
CA LEU A 117 -6.22 9.27 12.87
C LEU A 117 -5.85 8.36 11.68
N VAL A 118 -6.75 8.25 10.70
CA VAL A 118 -6.58 7.34 9.56
C VAL A 118 -6.24 8.12 8.30
N PHE A 119 -5.18 7.68 7.62
CA PHE A 119 -4.82 8.14 6.28
C PHE A 119 -5.01 7.00 5.29
N LEU A 120 -5.72 7.28 4.21
CA LEU A 120 -5.85 6.38 3.06
C LEU A 120 -5.10 6.99 1.90
N THR A 121 -4.28 6.21 1.19
CA THR A 121 -3.70 6.64 -0.08
C THR A 121 -4.29 5.84 -1.24
N SER A 122 -4.36 6.45 -2.40
CA SER A 122 -4.84 5.83 -3.64
C SER A 122 -4.07 6.41 -4.83
N ASN A 123 -3.67 5.54 -5.74
CA ASN A 123 -3.12 5.91 -7.05
C ASN A 123 -4.21 6.02 -8.13
N ASN A 124 -5.48 5.90 -7.72
CA ASN A 124 -6.66 5.97 -8.59
C ASN A 124 -6.64 4.91 -9.73
N THR A 125 -6.06 3.74 -9.47
CA THR A 125 -6.05 2.60 -10.41
C THR A 125 -7.45 2.00 -10.57
N ARG A 126 -8.27 2.11 -9.53
CA ARG A 126 -9.69 1.78 -9.47
C ARG A 126 -10.43 2.93 -8.77
N GLU A 127 -11.64 3.18 -9.19
CA GLU A 127 -12.50 4.14 -8.51
C GLU A 127 -12.95 3.58 -7.15
N LEU A 128 -12.74 4.36 -6.09
CA LEU A 128 -13.19 4.02 -4.75
C LEU A 128 -14.69 4.27 -4.62
N SER A 129 -15.36 3.49 -3.78
CA SER A 129 -16.80 3.63 -3.54
C SER A 129 -17.16 5.04 -3.03
N GLU A 130 -18.31 5.55 -3.46
CA GLU A 130 -18.85 6.81 -2.99
C GLU A 130 -19.06 6.82 -1.46
N ALA A 131 -19.35 5.64 -0.89
CA ALA A 131 -19.52 5.48 0.54
C ALA A 131 -18.22 5.75 1.31
N LEU A 132 -17.08 5.27 0.79
CA LEU A 132 -15.75 5.51 1.37
C LEU A 132 -15.34 6.98 1.19
N LYS A 133 -15.51 7.53 -0.01
CA LYS A 133 -15.20 8.94 -0.30
C LYS A 133 -15.93 9.91 0.65
N ARG A 134 -17.22 9.67 0.94
CA ARG A 134 -18.01 10.52 1.84
C ARG A 134 -17.55 10.52 3.30
N ARG A 135 -16.80 9.53 3.72
CA ARG A 135 -16.25 9.41 5.09
C ARG A 135 -14.86 9.98 5.24
N CYS A 136 -14.24 10.39 4.13
CA CYS A 136 -12.88 10.92 4.09
C CYS A 136 -12.84 12.37 3.66
N LEU A 137 -11.90 13.12 4.19
CA LEU A 137 -11.47 14.37 3.58
C LEU A 137 -10.58 14.02 2.39
N HIS A 138 -10.94 14.48 1.21
CA HIS A 138 -10.23 14.17 -0.01
C HIS A 138 -9.18 15.23 -0.33
N LEU A 139 -7.92 14.81 -0.45
CA LEU A 139 -6.81 15.64 -0.88
C LEU A 139 -6.24 15.08 -2.18
N PHE A 140 -6.41 15.80 -3.27
CA PHE A 140 -5.74 15.48 -4.52
C PHE A 140 -4.32 16.04 -4.51
N ILE A 141 -3.33 15.19 -4.80
CA ILE A 141 -1.92 15.56 -4.90
C ILE A 141 -1.53 15.52 -6.38
N PRO A 142 -1.45 16.67 -7.07
CA PRO A 142 -1.05 16.72 -8.48
C PRO A 142 0.44 16.45 -8.65
N PHE A 143 0.88 16.25 -9.88
CA PHE A 143 2.30 16.29 -10.19
C PHE A 143 2.88 17.65 -9.78
N PRO A 144 4.11 17.68 -9.25
CA PRO A 144 4.74 18.93 -8.84
C PRO A 144 5.03 19.82 -10.07
N GLU A 145 5.02 21.12 -9.81
CA GLU A 145 5.50 22.09 -10.79
C GLU A 145 6.97 21.88 -11.14
N ALA A 146 7.40 22.37 -12.31
CA ALA A 146 8.76 22.20 -12.82
C ALA A 146 9.87 22.60 -11.83
N ALA A 147 9.66 23.67 -11.06
CA ALA A 147 10.63 24.15 -10.08
C ALA A 147 10.84 23.12 -8.96
N LEU A 148 9.75 22.61 -8.40
CA LEU A 148 9.79 21.61 -7.33
C LEU A 148 10.31 20.25 -7.84
N GLU A 149 9.85 19.81 -9.02
CA GLU A 149 10.32 18.54 -9.60
C GLU A 149 11.83 18.58 -9.87
N ARG A 150 12.35 19.72 -10.36
CA ARG A 150 13.80 19.91 -10.52
C ARG A 150 14.55 19.83 -9.20
N GLU A 151 14.03 20.44 -8.14
CA GLU A 151 14.64 20.35 -6.81
C GLU A 151 14.67 18.89 -6.32
N ILE A 152 13.58 18.15 -6.51
CA ILE A 152 13.50 16.72 -6.18
C ILE A 152 14.54 15.92 -6.95
N VAL A 153 14.67 16.14 -8.27
CA VAL A 153 15.67 15.46 -9.11
C VAL A 153 17.08 15.77 -8.63
N CYS A 154 17.41 17.05 -8.37
CA CYS A 154 18.74 17.44 -7.89
C CYS A 154 19.07 16.81 -6.53
N ARG A 155 18.11 16.71 -5.61
CA ARG A 155 18.31 16.06 -4.30
C ARG A 155 18.46 14.54 -4.40
N ARG A 156 17.76 13.89 -5.33
CA ARG A 156 17.74 12.44 -5.48
C ARG A 156 18.82 11.88 -6.41
N VAL A 157 19.42 12.73 -7.24
CA VAL A 157 20.48 12.38 -8.18
C VAL A 157 21.71 13.30 -7.93
N PRO A 158 22.53 12.98 -6.91
CA PRO A 158 23.71 13.79 -6.58
C PRO A 158 24.67 13.90 -7.77
N GLY A 159 25.19 15.10 -8.02
CA GLY A 159 26.12 15.37 -9.10
C GLY A 159 25.49 15.74 -10.45
N ILE A 160 24.17 15.67 -10.59
CA ILE A 160 23.52 16.13 -11.81
C ILE A 160 23.69 17.65 -12.00
N SER A 161 23.99 18.09 -13.22
CA SER A 161 24.07 19.52 -13.50
C SER A 161 22.69 20.18 -13.48
N ALA A 162 22.60 21.40 -12.99
CA ALA A 162 21.33 22.16 -12.98
C ALA A 162 20.74 22.32 -14.39
N ARG A 163 21.58 22.34 -15.42
CA ARG A 163 21.18 22.41 -16.82
C ARG A 163 20.48 21.11 -17.25
N LEU A 164 21.10 19.96 -17.01
CA LEU A 164 20.54 18.66 -17.38
C LEU A 164 19.25 18.38 -16.61
N ALA A 165 19.22 18.64 -15.29
CA ALA A 165 18.02 18.47 -14.47
C ALA A 165 16.85 19.31 -15.00
N ARG A 166 17.08 20.57 -15.41
CA ARG A 166 16.05 21.41 -16.03
C ARG A 166 15.53 20.80 -17.33
N GLN A 167 16.43 20.34 -18.20
CA GLN A 167 16.06 19.74 -19.48
C GLN A 167 15.24 18.46 -19.30
N ILE A 168 15.65 17.57 -18.39
CA ILE A 168 14.91 16.33 -18.06
C ILE A 168 13.49 16.66 -17.59
N VAL A 169 13.37 17.56 -16.59
CA VAL A 169 12.07 17.93 -16.03
C VAL A 169 11.18 18.57 -17.08
N LYS A 170 11.71 19.51 -17.88
CA LYS A 170 10.94 20.15 -18.95
C LYS A 170 10.46 19.13 -19.98
N PHE A 171 11.32 18.19 -20.40
CA PHE A 171 10.97 17.13 -21.33
C PHE A 171 9.84 16.23 -20.76
N ILE A 172 9.98 15.77 -19.53
CA ILE A 172 8.99 14.90 -18.88
C ILE A 172 7.66 15.63 -18.69
N GLN A 173 7.66 16.90 -18.33
CA GLN A 173 6.41 17.67 -18.21
C GLN A 173 5.71 17.82 -19.56
N ASP A 174 6.45 18.10 -20.63
CA ASP A 174 5.88 18.15 -21.99
C ASP A 174 5.36 16.78 -22.45
N VAL A 175 6.01 15.68 -22.05
CA VAL A 175 5.53 14.31 -22.29
C VAL A 175 4.23 14.02 -21.55
N ARG A 176 4.04 14.54 -20.34
CA ARG A 176 2.79 14.37 -19.57
C ARG A 176 1.58 15.07 -20.18
N GLU A 177 1.80 16.06 -21.03
CA GLU A 177 0.72 16.73 -21.78
C GLU A 177 0.26 15.92 -23.02
N LEU A 178 0.91 14.81 -23.32
CA LEU A 178 0.49 13.91 -24.39
C LEU A 178 -0.59 12.94 -23.91
N GLU A 179 -1.42 12.49 -24.85
CA GLU A 179 -2.44 11.45 -24.59
C GLU A 179 -1.77 10.07 -24.48
N LEU A 180 -1.20 9.76 -23.33
CA LEU A 180 -0.53 8.51 -23.02
C LEU A 180 -1.43 7.60 -22.20
N LYS A 181 -1.30 6.29 -22.34
CA LYS A 181 -1.93 5.30 -21.47
C LYS A 181 -1.44 5.44 -20.04
N LYS A 182 -0.14 5.74 -19.88
CA LYS A 182 0.48 5.98 -18.58
C LYS A 182 1.49 7.11 -18.69
N VAL A 183 1.21 8.21 -18.04
CA VAL A 183 2.14 9.34 -17.93
C VAL A 183 3.29 9.01 -16.96
N PRO A 184 4.54 9.44 -17.27
CA PRO A 184 5.69 9.21 -16.41
C PRO A 184 5.51 9.88 -15.03
N SER A 185 5.76 9.11 -13.96
CA SER A 185 5.78 9.62 -12.58
C SER A 185 7.11 10.31 -12.26
N ILE A 186 7.21 10.88 -11.05
CA ILE A 186 8.47 11.46 -10.56
C ILE A 186 9.54 10.39 -10.40
N SER A 187 9.16 9.15 -10.06
CA SER A 187 10.11 8.04 -9.94
C SER A 187 10.77 7.73 -11.27
N GLU A 188 10.01 7.66 -12.37
CA GLU A 188 10.55 7.47 -13.70
C GLU A 188 11.44 8.67 -14.12
N THR A 189 11.09 9.90 -13.75
CA THR A 189 11.96 11.08 -13.99
C THR A 189 13.30 10.92 -13.29
N ILE A 190 13.31 10.48 -12.04
CA ILE A 190 14.53 10.27 -11.25
C ILE A 190 15.37 9.14 -11.85
N ASP A 191 14.74 8.03 -12.21
CA ASP A 191 15.42 6.87 -12.77
C ASP A 191 16.03 7.19 -14.13
N TRP A 192 15.33 7.95 -14.96
CA TRP A 192 15.88 8.43 -16.22
C TRP A 192 17.07 9.39 -16.00
N ALA A 193 16.97 10.29 -15.03
CA ALA A 193 18.07 11.17 -14.67
C ALA A 193 19.32 10.38 -14.24
N ARG A 194 19.14 9.28 -13.48
CA ARG A 194 20.25 8.38 -13.07
C ARG A 194 20.88 7.69 -14.29
N VAL A 195 20.07 7.19 -15.21
CA VAL A 195 20.54 6.56 -16.46
C VAL A 195 21.36 7.55 -17.27
N LEU A 196 20.88 8.78 -17.44
CA LEU A 196 21.62 9.83 -18.17
C LEU A 196 22.94 10.19 -17.49
N MET A 197 22.99 10.18 -16.16
CA MET A 197 24.26 10.40 -15.42
C MET A 197 25.25 9.24 -15.64
N ILE A 198 24.79 7.99 -15.68
CA ILE A 198 25.65 6.83 -15.98
C ILE A 198 26.20 6.91 -17.41
N LEU A 199 25.40 7.45 -18.36
CA LEU A 199 25.81 7.67 -19.74
C LEU A 199 26.65 8.95 -19.95
N HIS A 200 27.00 9.64 -18.86
CA HIS A 200 27.78 10.90 -18.87
C HIS A 200 27.14 11.99 -19.76
N ALA A 201 25.80 12.04 -19.79
CA ALA A 201 25.09 13.05 -20.56
C ALA A 201 25.23 14.43 -19.94
N GLU A 202 25.61 15.42 -20.75
CA GLU A 202 25.66 16.84 -20.35
C GLU A 202 24.43 17.62 -20.81
N VAL A 203 23.83 17.18 -21.93
CA VAL A 203 22.68 17.81 -22.59
C VAL A 203 21.81 16.72 -23.20
N LEU A 204 20.49 16.94 -23.24
CA LEU A 204 19.58 16.06 -23.95
C LEU A 204 19.73 16.25 -25.47
N ASP A 205 19.81 15.15 -26.20
CA ASP A 205 19.69 15.12 -27.65
C ASP A 205 18.71 14.01 -28.09
N PRO A 206 18.15 14.09 -29.29
CA PRO A 206 17.14 13.15 -29.75
C PRO A 206 17.59 11.69 -29.81
N VAL A 207 18.88 11.41 -30.06
CA VAL A 207 19.42 10.04 -30.14
C VAL A 207 19.45 9.45 -28.74
N LEU A 208 20.03 10.16 -27.80
CA LEU A 208 20.14 9.77 -26.40
C LEU A 208 18.74 9.53 -25.76
N VAL A 209 17.79 10.44 -26.03
CA VAL A 209 16.40 10.28 -25.54
C VAL A 209 15.77 9.02 -26.11
N ARG A 210 15.93 8.75 -27.41
CA ARG A 210 15.41 7.55 -28.07
C ARG A 210 15.98 6.27 -27.46
N GLU A 211 17.28 6.22 -27.22
CA GLU A 211 17.95 5.05 -26.65
C GLU A 211 17.56 4.79 -25.19
N THR A 212 17.14 5.83 -24.47
CA THR A 212 16.78 5.74 -23.07
C THR A 212 15.26 5.82 -22.80
N LEU A 213 14.43 5.88 -23.86
CA LEU A 213 12.99 6.09 -23.77
C LEU A 213 12.28 5.08 -22.86
N ASN A 214 12.69 3.80 -22.93
CA ASN A 214 12.12 2.71 -22.14
C ASN A 214 12.36 2.85 -20.62
N THR A 215 13.18 3.79 -20.19
CA THR A 215 13.39 4.07 -18.77
C THR A 215 12.12 4.70 -18.15
N PHE A 216 11.45 5.58 -18.87
CA PHE A 216 10.30 6.34 -18.37
C PHE A 216 8.99 6.07 -19.10
N ILE A 217 9.00 5.46 -20.31
CA ILE A 217 7.81 4.98 -21.02
C ILE A 217 7.75 3.46 -20.92
N LYS A 218 6.59 2.93 -20.46
CA LYS A 218 6.43 1.49 -20.16
C LYS A 218 5.47 0.77 -21.09
N PHE A 219 4.68 1.49 -21.88
CA PHE A 219 3.72 0.94 -22.83
C PHE A 219 4.20 1.16 -24.28
N GLU A 220 4.12 0.12 -25.10
CA GLU A 220 4.59 0.14 -26.48
C GLU A 220 3.87 1.20 -27.34
N ASP A 221 2.56 1.35 -27.15
CA ASP A 221 1.78 2.37 -27.85
C ASP A 221 2.26 3.78 -27.51
N ASP A 222 2.60 4.04 -26.22
CA ASP A 222 3.11 5.33 -25.76
C ASP A 222 4.49 5.64 -26.34
N VAL A 223 5.33 4.60 -26.57
CA VAL A 223 6.64 4.75 -27.23
C VAL A 223 6.47 5.33 -28.62
N GLY A 224 5.48 4.86 -29.39
CA GLY A 224 5.17 5.39 -30.72
C GLY A 224 4.84 6.88 -30.69
N ILE A 225 3.89 7.27 -29.81
CA ILE A 225 3.42 8.65 -29.64
C ILE A 225 4.59 9.60 -29.29
N VAL A 226 5.43 9.20 -28.31
CA VAL A 226 6.56 10.03 -27.88
C VAL A 226 7.64 10.08 -28.97
N THR A 227 7.90 8.98 -29.69
CA THR A 227 8.91 8.92 -30.75
C THR A 227 8.57 9.86 -31.90
N GLU A 228 7.32 9.95 -32.32
CA GLU A 228 6.86 10.88 -33.37
C GLU A 228 7.15 12.35 -33.03
N LYS A 229 7.02 12.72 -31.76
CA LYS A 229 7.23 14.09 -31.24
C LYS A 229 8.61 14.33 -30.66
N LEU A 230 9.48 13.33 -30.64
CA LEU A 230 10.75 13.32 -29.92
C LEU A 230 11.66 14.52 -30.27
N HIS A 231 11.82 14.81 -31.54
CA HIS A 231 12.65 15.95 -31.98
C HIS A 231 12.08 17.29 -31.50
N GLN A 232 10.78 17.48 -31.54
CA GLN A 232 10.12 18.70 -31.06
C GLN A 232 10.27 18.84 -29.55
N LEU A 233 9.96 17.79 -28.78
CA LEU A 233 10.06 17.77 -27.32
C LEU A 233 11.47 18.02 -26.85
N THR A 234 12.48 17.38 -27.47
CA THR A 234 13.89 17.60 -27.13
C THR A 234 14.33 19.03 -27.42
N ALA A 235 13.93 19.57 -28.59
CA ALA A 235 14.25 20.96 -28.96
C ALA A 235 13.63 21.97 -27.97
N LEU A 236 12.42 21.72 -27.48
CA LEU A 236 11.77 22.56 -26.45
C LEU A 236 12.48 22.47 -25.10
N ALA A 237 12.89 21.28 -24.69
CA ALA A 237 13.57 21.03 -23.41
C ALA A 237 14.98 21.66 -23.33
N VAL A 238 15.69 21.75 -24.47
CA VAL A 238 17.06 22.26 -24.55
C VAL A 238 17.11 23.79 -24.64
N ARG A 239 16.02 24.45 -24.98
CA ARG A 239 15.96 25.93 -25.01
C ARG A 239 16.36 26.53 -23.66
N PRO A 240 17.09 27.66 -23.66
CA PRO A 240 17.60 28.32 -22.46
C PRO A 240 16.48 28.83 -21.53
#